data_49dce1d73f73257e8dc7943a67076ca3
#
_entry.id   49dce1d73f73257e8dc7943a67076ca3
#
_cell.length_a   1.000
_cell.length_b   1.000
_cell.length_c   1.000
_cell.angle_alpha   90.00
_cell.angle_beta   90.00
_cell.angle_gamma   90.00
#
_symmetry.space_group_name_H-M   'P 1'
#
loop_
_entity.id
_entity.type
_entity.pdbx_description
1 polymer ?
#
loop_
_entity_poly.entity_id
_entity_poly.type
_entity_poly.pdbx_seq_one_letter_code
_entity_poly.pdbx_strand_id
1 'polypeptide(L)'
;QDPWLKQRLENNGWILWAPIRFGATSINFATDKPFPSPPSRQNWLGTDANGGDVLARILYGTRISVLFGLMLTLCSSVMGVLAGALQGYYGGKVDLWGQRFIEVWSGMPTLFLIILLSSVVQPNFWWLLAITVLFGWMSLVGVVRAEFLRTRNFDYIRAAQALGVSDRSIILRHMLPNAMVATLTFLPFILCSSITTLTSLDFLGFGLPLGSPSLGELLLQGKNNLQAPWLGITAFLSG
;
A
#
# COMPACT_ATOMS: atom_id res chain seq x y z
N GLN A 1 -0.29 -15.15 25.79
CA GLN A 1 -1.21 -16.16 26.27
C GLN A 1 -0.97 -16.34 27.76
N ASP A 2 -2.01 -16.18 28.57
CA ASP A 2 -1.91 -16.35 30.01
C ASP A 2 -1.75 -17.85 30.33
N PRO A 3 -0.60 -18.28 30.91
CA PRO A 3 -0.36 -19.71 31.20
C PRO A 3 -1.43 -20.32 32.13
N TRP A 4 -1.99 -19.51 33.04
CA TRP A 4 -3.01 -19.92 33.99
C TRP A 4 -4.35 -20.23 33.30
N LEU A 5 -4.76 -19.39 32.34
CA LEU A 5 -5.96 -19.65 31.52
C LEU A 5 -5.82 -20.92 30.69
N LYS A 6 -4.63 -21.13 30.10
CA LYS A 6 -4.33 -22.32 29.29
C LYS A 6 -4.49 -23.60 30.15
N GLN A 7 -3.86 -23.62 31.32
CA GLN A 7 -3.92 -24.80 32.24
C GLN A 7 -5.35 -25.08 32.73
N ARG A 8 -6.15 -24.03 33.00
CA ARG A 8 -7.53 -24.18 33.45
C ARG A 8 -8.47 -24.69 32.36
N LEU A 9 -8.23 -24.29 31.13
CA LEU A 9 -9.01 -24.73 29.97
C LEU A 9 -8.65 -26.15 29.55
N GLU A 10 -7.37 -26.54 29.62
CA GLU A 10 -6.90 -27.91 29.32
C GLU A 10 -7.39 -28.92 30.34
N ASN A 11 -7.61 -28.52 31.60
CA ASN A 11 -8.15 -29.40 32.65
C ASN A 11 -9.68 -29.59 32.62
N ASN A 12 -10.42 -28.67 31.98
CA ASN A 12 -11.89 -28.68 32.02
C ASN A 12 -12.56 -28.96 30.65
N GLY A 13 -11.80 -29.24 29.61
CA GLY A 13 -12.34 -29.52 28.28
C GLY A 13 -11.28 -29.69 27.20
N TRP A 14 -11.71 -29.90 25.97
CA TRP A 14 -10.82 -29.90 24.81
C TRP A 14 -10.83 -28.52 24.12
N ILE A 15 -9.68 -28.07 23.64
CA ILE A 15 -9.51 -26.77 23.00
C ILE A 15 -9.16 -27.01 21.54
N LEU A 16 -9.97 -26.46 20.64
CA LEU A 16 -9.59 -26.34 19.24
C LEU A 16 -8.71 -25.08 19.06
N TRP A 17 -7.40 -25.29 19.04
CA TRP A 17 -6.48 -24.19 18.80
C TRP A 17 -6.54 -23.72 17.34
N ALA A 18 -6.46 -22.40 17.15
CA ALA A 18 -6.21 -21.86 15.82
C ALA A 18 -4.87 -22.41 15.28
N PRO A 19 -4.77 -22.66 13.96
CA PRO A 19 -3.51 -23.13 13.34
C PRO A 19 -2.32 -22.24 13.69
N ILE A 20 -2.55 -20.93 13.77
CA ILE A 20 -1.57 -19.94 14.20
C ILE A 20 -1.98 -19.45 15.58
N ARG A 21 -1.19 -19.81 16.58
CA ARG A 21 -1.49 -19.51 18.00
C ARG A 21 -1.02 -18.14 18.45
N PHE A 22 -0.20 -17.47 17.63
CA PHE A 22 0.46 -16.23 17.97
C PHE A 22 -0.22 -15.05 17.31
N GLY A 23 -0.37 -13.94 18.02
CA GLY A 23 -0.76 -12.66 17.45
C GLY A 23 0.45 -11.91 16.89
N ALA A 24 0.18 -10.83 16.17
CA ALA A 24 1.21 -10.00 15.52
C ALA A 24 2.30 -9.45 16.47
N THR A 25 1.95 -9.22 17.73
CA THR A 25 2.82 -8.65 18.77
C THR A 25 3.14 -9.65 19.88
N SER A 26 2.71 -10.92 19.74
CA SER A 26 2.96 -11.94 20.76
C SER A 26 4.40 -12.41 20.69
N ILE A 27 5.12 -12.33 21.82
CA ILE A 27 6.48 -12.86 21.97
C ILE A 27 6.36 -14.29 22.50
N ASN A 28 7.09 -15.23 21.89
CA ASN A 28 7.15 -16.61 22.37
C ASN A 28 8.30 -16.79 23.36
N PHE A 29 8.02 -16.66 24.65
CA PHE A 29 9.00 -16.90 25.72
C PHE A 29 9.27 -18.38 26.03
N ALA A 30 8.52 -19.30 25.40
CA ALA A 30 8.67 -20.74 25.64
C ALA A 30 9.77 -21.39 24.77
N THR A 31 10.62 -20.60 24.13
CA THR A 31 11.71 -21.08 23.29
C THR A 31 13.01 -21.15 24.08
N ASP A 32 13.64 -22.34 24.17
CA ASP A 32 14.91 -22.53 24.86
C ASP A 32 16.14 -21.98 24.10
N LYS A 33 15.91 -21.45 22.90
CA LYS A 33 16.98 -20.92 22.02
C LYS A 33 16.93 -19.39 21.98
N PRO A 34 18.10 -18.74 21.82
CA PRO A 34 18.15 -17.28 21.64
C PRO A 34 17.41 -16.87 20.33
N PHE A 35 16.87 -15.66 20.34
CA PHE A 35 16.23 -15.08 19.15
C PHE A 35 17.27 -14.47 18.19
N PRO A 36 17.04 -14.60 16.87
CA PRO A 36 15.98 -15.33 16.18
C PRO A 36 16.17 -16.86 16.24
N SER A 37 15.09 -17.61 16.52
CA SER A 37 15.09 -19.08 16.61
C SER A 37 14.64 -19.72 15.31
N PRO A 38 15.26 -20.87 14.89
CA PRO A 38 14.90 -21.55 13.66
C PRO A 38 13.48 -22.12 13.70
N PRO A 39 12.92 -22.53 12.54
CA PRO A 39 11.63 -23.18 12.43
C PRO A 39 11.47 -24.34 13.40
N SER A 40 10.29 -24.42 14.05
CA SER A 40 9.94 -25.42 15.05
C SER A 40 8.47 -25.83 14.93
N ARG A 41 8.05 -26.86 15.69
CA ARG A 41 6.63 -27.28 15.73
C ARG A 41 5.69 -26.20 16.27
N GLN A 42 6.19 -25.27 17.07
CA GLN A 42 5.41 -24.17 17.63
C GLN A 42 5.44 -22.94 16.70
N ASN A 43 6.58 -22.67 16.08
CA ASN A 43 6.82 -21.57 15.14
C ASN A 43 7.27 -22.14 13.80
N TRP A 44 6.33 -22.38 12.90
CA TRP A 44 6.58 -23.09 11.64
C TRP A 44 7.61 -22.42 10.74
N LEU A 45 7.66 -21.10 10.75
CA LEU A 45 8.67 -20.30 10.02
C LEU A 45 9.74 -19.70 10.94
N GLY A 46 9.84 -20.20 12.18
CA GLY A 46 10.76 -19.67 13.17
C GLY A 46 10.26 -18.39 13.85
N THR A 47 11.17 -17.78 14.61
CA THR A 47 10.91 -16.49 15.28
C THR A 47 11.75 -15.39 14.67
N ASP A 48 11.28 -14.17 14.80
CA ASP A 48 12.03 -12.96 14.45
C ASP A 48 13.05 -12.57 15.54
N ALA A 49 13.79 -11.49 15.32
CA ALA A 49 14.79 -10.99 16.25
C ALA A 49 14.20 -10.55 17.61
N ASN A 50 12.90 -10.27 17.67
CA ASN A 50 12.18 -9.85 18.88
C ASN A 50 11.41 -11.00 19.54
N GLY A 51 11.52 -12.23 19.02
CA GLY A 51 10.79 -13.41 19.54
C GLY A 51 9.36 -13.52 19.03
N GLY A 52 8.94 -12.72 18.07
CA GLY A 52 7.65 -12.84 17.41
C GLY A 52 7.61 -14.00 16.40
N ASP A 53 6.44 -14.60 16.22
CA ASP A 53 6.24 -15.67 15.23
C ASP A 53 6.26 -15.11 13.81
N VAL A 54 7.19 -15.60 12.97
CA VAL A 54 7.38 -15.08 11.60
C VAL A 54 6.13 -15.29 10.74
N LEU A 55 5.46 -16.45 10.87
CA LEU A 55 4.25 -16.73 10.11
C LEU A 55 3.11 -15.75 10.47
N ALA A 56 2.91 -15.51 11.77
CA ALA A 56 1.95 -14.52 12.23
C ALA A 56 2.29 -13.12 11.69
N ARG A 57 3.55 -12.70 11.76
CA ARG A 57 3.99 -11.40 11.27
C ARG A 57 3.81 -11.24 9.76
N ILE A 58 4.06 -12.28 8.97
CA ILE A 58 3.79 -12.27 7.52
C ILE A 58 2.30 -12.06 7.27
N LEU A 59 1.42 -12.82 7.89
CA LEU A 59 -0.03 -12.70 7.66
C LEU A 59 -0.58 -11.32 8.06
N TYR A 60 -0.20 -10.83 9.22
CA TYR A 60 -0.60 -9.50 9.65
C TYR A 60 0.06 -8.39 8.83
N GLY A 61 1.33 -8.55 8.46
CA GLY A 61 2.06 -7.62 7.58
C GLY A 61 1.42 -7.54 6.20
N THR A 62 1.13 -8.68 5.58
CA THR A 62 0.42 -8.73 4.29
C THR A 62 -0.95 -8.05 4.38
N ARG A 63 -1.72 -8.29 5.45
CA ARG A 63 -3.00 -7.62 5.67
C ARG A 63 -2.85 -6.09 5.71
N ILE A 64 -1.86 -5.58 6.44
CA ILE A 64 -1.61 -4.14 6.54
C ILE A 64 -1.14 -3.58 5.19
N SER A 65 -0.23 -4.27 4.50
CA SER A 65 0.28 -3.85 3.19
C SER A 65 -0.82 -3.81 2.13
N VAL A 66 -1.69 -4.82 2.09
CA VAL A 66 -2.84 -4.86 1.17
C VAL A 66 -3.84 -3.76 1.50
N LEU A 67 -4.17 -3.54 2.78
CA LEU A 67 -5.07 -2.46 3.19
C LEU A 67 -4.51 -1.08 2.81
N PHE A 68 -3.24 -0.85 3.08
CA PHE A 68 -2.55 0.38 2.70
C PHE A 68 -2.56 0.57 1.18
N GLY A 69 -2.20 -0.47 0.43
CA GLY A 69 -2.19 -0.45 -1.03
C GLY A 69 -3.57 -0.16 -1.62
N LEU A 70 -4.63 -0.78 -1.09
CA LEU A 70 -6.01 -0.52 -1.51
C LEU A 70 -6.43 0.93 -1.23
N MET A 71 -6.15 1.44 -0.04
CA MET A 71 -6.49 2.83 0.32
C MET A 71 -5.69 3.83 -0.52
N LEU A 72 -4.40 3.60 -0.70
CA LEU A 72 -3.56 4.45 -1.53
C LEU A 72 -4.02 4.43 -2.98
N THR A 73 -4.31 3.25 -3.54
CA THR A 73 -4.83 3.10 -4.90
C THR A 73 -6.16 3.83 -5.07
N LEU A 74 -7.09 3.68 -4.13
CA LEU A 74 -8.39 4.34 -4.18
C LEU A 74 -8.24 5.87 -4.14
N CYS A 75 -7.54 6.41 -3.14
CA CYS A 75 -7.36 7.85 -2.98
C CYS A 75 -6.61 8.47 -4.16
N SER A 76 -5.51 7.85 -4.58
CA SER A 76 -4.71 8.32 -5.71
C SER A 76 -5.48 8.24 -7.02
N SER A 77 -6.29 7.19 -7.21
CA SER A 77 -7.11 7.04 -8.42
C SER A 77 -8.19 8.10 -8.51
N VAL A 78 -8.89 8.40 -7.42
CA VAL A 78 -9.90 9.47 -7.40
C VAL A 78 -9.26 10.80 -7.78
N MET A 79 -8.14 11.16 -7.16
CA MET A 79 -7.44 12.43 -7.46
C MET A 79 -6.90 12.45 -8.89
N GLY A 80 -6.27 11.37 -9.34
CA GLY A 80 -5.71 11.26 -10.68
C GLY A 80 -6.76 11.31 -11.78
N VAL A 81 -7.89 10.63 -11.59
CA VAL A 81 -9.03 10.66 -12.50
C VAL A 81 -9.64 12.07 -12.58
N LEU A 82 -9.86 12.73 -11.45
CA LEU A 82 -10.39 14.10 -11.42
C LEU A 82 -9.45 15.07 -12.13
N ALA A 83 -8.17 15.05 -11.81
CA ALA A 83 -7.17 15.93 -12.42
C ALA A 83 -7.02 15.67 -13.93
N GLY A 84 -6.94 14.39 -14.34
CA GLY A 84 -6.84 14.00 -15.75
C GLY A 84 -8.10 14.35 -16.55
N ALA A 85 -9.28 14.14 -15.98
CA ALA A 85 -10.55 14.52 -16.60
C ALA A 85 -10.66 16.03 -16.84
N LEU A 86 -10.33 16.84 -15.83
CA LEU A 86 -10.34 18.31 -15.96
C LEU A 86 -9.36 18.79 -17.02
N GLN A 87 -8.12 18.31 -17.00
CA GLN A 87 -7.12 18.68 -17.97
C GLN A 87 -7.52 18.25 -19.39
N GLY A 88 -7.99 17.01 -19.56
CA GLY A 88 -8.39 16.46 -20.86
C GLY A 88 -9.66 17.10 -21.42
N TYR A 89 -10.65 17.42 -20.57
CA TYR A 89 -11.91 18.02 -21.00
C TYR A 89 -11.71 19.48 -21.42
N TYR A 90 -11.22 20.31 -20.54
CA TYR A 90 -11.06 21.75 -20.83
C TYR A 90 -9.89 22.03 -21.78
N GLY A 91 -8.80 21.29 -21.67
CA GLY A 91 -7.63 21.49 -22.53
C GLY A 91 -6.99 22.86 -22.38
N GLY A 92 -6.27 23.31 -23.41
CA GLY A 92 -5.72 24.66 -23.50
C GLY A 92 -4.90 25.08 -22.26
N LYS A 93 -5.26 26.20 -21.62
CA LYS A 93 -4.54 26.71 -20.44
C LYS A 93 -4.65 25.81 -19.23
N VAL A 94 -5.80 25.14 -19.00
CA VAL A 94 -6.00 24.21 -17.86
C VAL A 94 -5.07 23.02 -17.99
N ASP A 95 -4.97 22.47 -19.18
CA ASP A 95 -4.07 21.37 -19.49
C ASP A 95 -2.61 21.78 -19.37
N LEU A 96 -2.24 22.92 -19.95
CA LEU A 96 -0.86 23.43 -19.91
C LEU A 96 -0.38 23.63 -18.45
N TRP A 97 -1.15 24.35 -17.63
CA TRP A 97 -0.76 24.61 -16.25
C TRP A 97 -0.79 23.36 -15.39
N GLY A 98 -1.78 22.47 -15.63
CA GLY A 98 -1.86 21.18 -14.94
C GLY A 98 -0.63 20.30 -15.23
N GLN A 99 -0.20 20.22 -16.50
CA GLN A 99 1.01 19.46 -16.86
C GLN A 99 2.28 20.10 -16.28
N ARG A 100 2.42 21.44 -16.30
CA ARG A 100 3.56 22.13 -15.67
C ARG A 100 3.63 21.89 -14.17
N PHE A 101 2.48 21.90 -13.49
CA PHE A 101 2.43 21.55 -12.07
C PHE A 101 2.90 20.12 -11.83
N ILE A 102 2.40 19.15 -12.62
CA ILE A 102 2.79 17.73 -12.50
C ILE A 102 4.30 17.56 -12.79
N GLU A 103 4.84 18.21 -13.83
CA GLU A 103 6.26 18.14 -14.17
C GLU A 103 7.15 18.63 -13.02
N VAL A 104 6.83 19.77 -12.42
CA VAL A 104 7.57 20.30 -11.27
C VAL A 104 7.43 19.40 -10.06
N TRP A 105 6.21 18.93 -9.77
CA TRP A 105 5.92 18.11 -8.60
C TRP A 105 6.54 16.71 -8.70
N SER A 106 6.47 16.07 -9.87
CA SER A 106 7.07 14.76 -10.11
C SER A 106 8.60 14.79 -10.19
N GLY A 107 9.18 15.96 -10.47
CA GLY A 107 10.63 16.17 -10.44
C GLY A 107 11.24 16.11 -9.03
N MET A 108 10.42 16.18 -7.99
CA MET A 108 10.91 16.05 -6.62
C MET A 108 11.20 14.58 -6.29
N PRO A 109 12.37 14.27 -5.68
CA PRO A 109 12.69 12.89 -5.29
C PRO A 109 11.84 12.46 -4.09
N THR A 110 10.73 11.76 -4.39
CA THR A 110 9.69 11.38 -3.42
C THR A 110 10.24 10.67 -2.19
N LEU A 111 11.16 9.72 -2.36
CA LEU A 111 11.77 9.00 -1.25
C LEU A 111 12.51 9.94 -0.29
N PHE A 112 13.28 10.91 -0.82
CA PHE A 112 13.98 11.87 0.05
C PHE A 112 13.02 12.75 0.83
N LEU A 113 11.92 13.17 0.21
CA LEU A 113 10.88 13.96 0.89
C LEU A 113 10.19 13.16 1.98
N ILE A 114 9.87 11.88 1.75
CA ILE A 114 9.29 11.00 2.78
C ILE A 114 10.26 10.82 3.94
N ILE A 115 11.54 10.56 3.66
CA ILE A 115 12.58 10.42 4.70
C ILE A 115 12.70 11.71 5.53
N LEU A 116 12.77 12.87 4.87
CA LEU A 116 12.87 14.17 5.53
C LEU A 116 11.66 14.46 6.40
N LEU A 117 10.46 14.19 5.89
CA LEU A 117 9.22 14.39 6.63
C LEU A 117 9.07 13.40 7.80
N SER A 118 9.50 12.15 7.61
CA SER A 118 9.48 11.13 8.67
C SER A 118 10.49 11.42 9.79
N SER A 119 11.52 12.22 9.55
CA SER A 119 12.44 12.67 10.59
C SER A 119 11.83 13.72 11.54
N VAL A 120 10.81 14.45 11.07
CA VAL A 120 10.13 15.51 11.85
C VAL A 120 8.88 14.98 12.55
N VAL A 121 8.16 14.08 11.90
CA VAL A 121 6.90 13.50 12.40
C VAL A 121 7.08 12.00 12.55
N GLN A 122 6.70 11.46 13.71
CA GLN A 122 6.71 10.01 13.91
C GLN A 122 5.78 9.33 12.89
N PRO A 123 6.32 8.43 12.04
CA PRO A 123 5.54 7.76 11.03
C PRO A 123 4.40 6.94 11.66
N ASN A 124 3.23 7.05 11.07
CA ASN A 124 2.10 6.17 11.36
C ASN A 124 1.39 5.86 10.04
N PHE A 125 0.49 4.89 10.05
CA PHE A 125 -0.24 4.44 8.87
C PHE A 125 -0.89 5.60 8.08
N TRP A 126 -1.59 6.49 8.77
CA TRP A 126 -2.32 7.59 8.14
C TRP A 126 -1.40 8.67 7.59
N TRP A 127 -0.31 8.96 8.29
CA TRP A 127 0.69 9.91 7.85
C TRP A 127 1.40 9.44 6.58
N LEU A 128 1.84 8.18 6.57
CA LEU A 128 2.44 7.56 5.38
C LEU A 128 1.47 7.54 4.21
N LEU A 129 0.20 7.19 4.47
CA LEU A 129 -0.85 7.22 3.45
C LEU A 129 -1.02 8.62 2.87
N ALA A 130 -1.11 9.65 3.71
CA ALA A 130 -1.28 11.03 3.27
C ALA A 130 -0.12 11.49 2.38
N ILE A 131 1.12 11.27 2.81
CA ILE A 131 2.31 11.65 2.02
C ILE A 131 2.36 10.90 0.69
N THR A 132 2.15 9.58 0.71
CA THR A 132 2.21 8.77 -0.52
C THR A 132 1.08 9.10 -1.49
N VAL A 133 -0.11 9.48 -1.02
CA VAL A 133 -1.20 10.00 -1.86
C VAL A 133 -0.80 11.30 -2.55
N LEU A 134 -0.08 12.20 -1.88
CA LEU A 134 0.37 13.47 -2.47
C LEU A 134 1.22 13.29 -3.75
N PHE A 135 1.86 12.15 -3.91
CA PHE A 135 2.67 11.82 -5.08
C PHE A 135 2.03 10.76 -5.97
N GLY A 136 1.27 9.83 -5.41
CA GLY A 136 0.71 8.68 -6.12
C GLY A 136 -0.35 9.01 -7.17
N TRP A 137 -1.12 10.09 -6.96
CA TRP A 137 -2.23 10.47 -7.84
C TRP A 137 -1.79 10.83 -9.28
N MET A 138 -0.57 11.27 -9.49
CA MET A 138 -0.07 11.69 -10.80
C MET A 138 0.02 10.54 -11.80
N SER A 139 0.17 9.31 -11.32
CA SER A 139 0.34 8.10 -12.17
C SER A 139 -0.82 7.88 -13.14
N LEU A 140 -2.05 8.21 -12.76
CA LEU A 140 -3.25 8.05 -13.58
C LEU A 140 -3.59 9.28 -14.43
N VAL A 141 -3.08 10.45 -14.09
CA VAL A 141 -3.45 11.70 -14.78
C VAL A 141 -3.20 11.60 -16.29
N GLY A 142 -2.04 11.11 -16.68
CA GLY A 142 -1.67 10.98 -18.10
C GLY A 142 -2.62 10.09 -18.90
N VAL A 143 -2.99 8.95 -18.33
CA VAL A 143 -3.90 7.96 -18.95
C VAL A 143 -5.30 8.55 -19.12
N VAL A 144 -5.87 9.09 -18.05
CA VAL A 144 -7.22 9.67 -18.05
C VAL A 144 -7.28 10.90 -18.95
N ARG A 145 -6.27 11.78 -18.86
CA ARG A 145 -6.16 12.96 -19.71
C ARG A 145 -6.14 12.58 -21.20
N ALA A 146 -5.32 11.60 -21.58
CA ALA A 146 -5.25 11.16 -22.99
C ALA A 146 -6.59 10.65 -23.48
N GLU A 147 -7.30 9.87 -22.66
CA GLU A 147 -8.61 9.34 -22.99
C GLU A 147 -9.67 10.44 -23.14
N PHE A 148 -9.64 11.45 -22.27
CA PHE A 148 -10.52 12.60 -22.37
C PHE A 148 -10.21 13.49 -23.59
N LEU A 149 -8.94 13.72 -23.89
CA LEU A 149 -8.54 14.44 -25.11
C LEU A 149 -8.98 13.74 -26.38
N ARG A 150 -8.95 12.40 -26.40
CA ARG A 150 -9.45 11.59 -27.52
C ARG A 150 -10.96 11.69 -27.63
N THR A 151 -11.67 11.40 -26.54
CA THR A 151 -13.12 11.26 -26.49
C THR A 151 -13.85 12.56 -26.75
N ARG A 152 -13.32 13.72 -26.30
CA ARG A 152 -13.96 15.02 -26.50
C ARG A 152 -14.11 15.40 -27.98
N ASN A 153 -13.35 14.76 -28.89
CA ASN A 153 -13.42 15.00 -30.32
C ASN A 153 -14.45 14.13 -31.03
N PHE A 154 -15.12 13.20 -30.35
CA PHE A 154 -16.12 12.35 -30.94
C PHE A 154 -17.41 13.13 -31.26
N ASP A 155 -18.06 12.75 -32.35
CA ASP A 155 -19.22 13.46 -32.87
C ASP A 155 -20.38 13.51 -31.89
N TYR A 156 -20.62 12.44 -31.10
CA TYR A 156 -21.66 12.42 -30.09
C TYR A 156 -21.40 13.40 -28.94
N ILE A 157 -20.15 13.67 -28.56
CA ILE A 157 -19.80 14.69 -27.57
C ILE A 157 -20.03 16.10 -28.13
N ARG A 158 -19.60 16.33 -29.36
CA ARG A 158 -19.85 17.62 -30.04
C ARG A 158 -21.34 17.88 -30.22
N ALA A 159 -22.10 16.88 -30.58
CA ALA A 159 -23.56 16.99 -30.66
C ALA A 159 -24.20 17.31 -29.31
N ALA A 160 -23.77 16.67 -28.21
CA ALA A 160 -24.25 16.96 -26.87
C ALA A 160 -23.93 18.42 -26.47
N GLN A 161 -22.73 18.91 -26.78
CA GLN A 161 -22.34 20.30 -26.55
C GLN A 161 -23.22 21.28 -27.36
N ALA A 162 -23.47 20.99 -28.62
CA ALA A 162 -24.32 21.81 -29.50
C ALA A 162 -25.78 21.87 -29.01
N LEU A 163 -26.26 20.80 -28.37
CA LEU A 163 -27.59 20.71 -27.75
C LEU A 163 -27.65 21.38 -26.37
N GLY A 164 -26.56 21.98 -25.89
CA GLY A 164 -26.52 22.71 -24.60
C GLY A 164 -26.49 21.79 -23.37
N VAL A 165 -26.06 20.52 -23.50
CA VAL A 165 -25.86 19.62 -22.35
C VAL A 165 -24.73 20.18 -21.49
N SER A 166 -24.94 20.24 -20.16
CA SER A 166 -23.96 20.79 -19.23
C SER A 166 -22.65 19.99 -19.23
N ASP A 167 -21.52 20.68 -19.09
CA ASP A 167 -20.17 20.09 -19.02
C ASP A 167 -20.09 18.97 -17.99
N ARG A 168 -20.68 19.16 -16.81
CA ARG A 168 -20.71 18.16 -15.75
C ARG A 168 -21.39 16.86 -16.23
N SER A 169 -22.50 16.98 -16.96
CA SER A 169 -23.21 15.81 -17.49
C SER A 169 -22.39 15.13 -18.58
N ILE A 170 -21.73 15.89 -19.45
CA ILE A 170 -20.85 15.35 -20.49
C ILE A 170 -19.68 14.57 -19.85
N ILE A 171 -19.00 15.18 -18.90
CA ILE A 171 -17.88 14.57 -18.18
C ILE A 171 -18.34 13.27 -17.50
N LEU A 172 -19.36 13.34 -16.64
CA LEU A 172 -19.71 12.21 -15.76
C LEU A 172 -20.46 11.08 -16.47
N ARG A 173 -21.32 11.40 -17.47
CA ARG A 173 -22.19 10.40 -18.11
C ARG A 173 -21.63 9.89 -19.43
N HIS A 174 -20.82 10.68 -20.13
CA HIS A 174 -20.40 10.32 -21.48
C HIS A 174 -18.90 10.01 -21.56
N MET A 175 -18.05 10.79 -20.91
CA MET A 175 -16.60 10.65 -21.04
C MET A 175 -15.98 9.78 -19.96
N LEU A 176 -16.36 9.99 -18.70
CA LEU A 176 -15.79 9.26 -17.57
C LEU A 176 -15.98 7.73 -17.67
N PRO A 177 -17.17 7.20 -18.03
CA PRO A 177 -17.31 5.75 -18.16
C PRO A 177 -16.35 5.12 -19.18
N ASN A 178 -16.09 5.80 -20.28
CA ASN A 178 -15.12 5.35 -21.29
C ASN A 178 -13.68 5.40 -20.77
N ALA A 179 -13.31 6.48 -20.06
CA ALA A 179 -11.99 6.62 -19.47
C ALA A 179 -11.77 5.60 -18.34
N MET A 180 -12.82 5.19 -17.63
CA MET A 180 -12.71 4.19 -16.56
C MET A 180 -12.26 2.82 -17.08
N VAL A 181 -12.56 2.45 -18.33
CA VAL A 181 -12.10 1.19 -18.92
C VAL A 181 -10.57 1.14 -18.92
N ALA A 182 -9.94 2.21 -19.42
CA ALA A 182 -8.47 2.33 -19.39
C ALA A 182 -7.93 2.40 -17.95
N THR A 183 -8.57 3.22 -17.10
CA THR A 183 -8.17 3.40 -15.69
C THR A 183 -8.17 2.08 -14.93
N LEU A 184 -9.23 1.28 -15.04
CA LEU A 184 -9.36 -0.01 -14.34
C LEU A 184 -8.24 -0.99 -14.71
N THR A 185 -7.73 -0.92 -15.93
CA THR A 185 -6.59 -1.75 -16.37
C THR A 185 -5.31 -1.40 -15.61
N PHE A 186 -5.14 -0.15 -15.18
CA PHE A 186 -3.95 0.28 -14.44
C PHE A 186 -4.04 0.07 -12.92
N LEU A 187 -5.24 -0.11 -12.34
CA LEU A 187 -5.42 -0.25 -10.90
C LEU A 187 -4.59 -1.38 -10.27
N PRO A 188 -4.50 -2.60 -10.83
CA PRO A 188 -3.67 -3.65 -10.27
C PRO A 188 -2.18 -3.27 -10.20
N PHE A 189 -1.68 -2.57 -11.22
CA PHE A 189 -0.29 -2.12 -11.24
C PHE A 189 -0.02 -1.04 -10.18
N ILE A 190 -0.97 -0.13 -9.98
CA ILE A 190 -0.88 0.88 -8.93
C ILE A 190 -0.93 0.23 -7.55
N LEU A 191 -1.78 -0.77 -7.37
CA LEU A 191 -1.88 -1.55 -6.13
C LEU A 191 -0.55 -2.25 -5.81
N CYS A 192 0.02 -2.98 -6.76
CA CYS A 192 1.33 -3.62 -6.59
C CYS A 192 2.44 -2.60 -6.26
N SER A 193 2.48 -1.49 -7.00
CA SER A 193 3.43 -0.40 -6.73
C SER A 193 3.24 0.20 -5.34
N SER A 194 2.01 0.35 -4.88
CA SER A 194 1.69 0.88 -3.55
C SER A 194 2.16 -0.03 -2.42
N ILE A 195 1.97 -1.33 -2.56
CA ILE A 195 2.45 -2.34 -1.60
C ILE A 195 3.98 -2.34 -1.57
N THR A 196 4.61 -2.34 -2.75
CA THR A 196 6.08 -2.28 -2.88
C THR A 196 6.64 -1.00 -2.25
N THR A 197 5.97 0.13 -2.41
CA THR A 197 6.39 1.40 -1.81
C THR A 197 6.37 1.33 -0.28
N LEU A 198 5.30 0.82 0.32
CA LEU A 198 5.22 0.64 1.78
C LEU A 198 6.32 -0.31 2.27
N THR A 199 6.47 -1.47 1.63
CA THR A 199 7.51 -2.46 1.98
C THR A 199 8.92 -1.86 1.90
N SER A 200 9.19 -1.03 0.87
CA SER A 200 10.47 -0.35 0.72
C SER A 200 10.71 0.70 1.82
N LEU A 201 9.69 1.47 2.19
CA LEU A 201 9.78 2.43 3.29
C LEU A 201 10.02 1.75 4.63
N ASP A 202 9.31 0.66 4.90
CA ASP A 202 9.49 -0.16 6.10
C ASP A 202 10.91 -0.76 6.15
N PHE A 203 11.42 -1.28 5.02
CA PHE A 203 12.78 -1.80 4.91
C PHE A 203 13.85 -0.73 5.17
N LEU A 204 13.60 0.51 4.77
CA LEU A 204 14.49 1.64 5.02
C LEU A 204 14.35 2.21 6.46
N GLY A 205 13.38 1.73 7.25
CA GLY A 205 13.12 2.20 8.61
C GLY A 205 12.31 3.51 8.69
N PHE A 206 11.70 3.93 7.60
CA PHE A 206 10.86 5.13 7.50
C PHE A 206 9.37 4.81 7.29
N GLY A 207 9.01 3.55 7.44
CA GLY A 207 7.66 3.04 7.29
C GLY A 207 6.83 3.11 8.56
N LEU A 208 6.18 1.99 8.88
CA LEU A 208 5.34 1.86 10.09
C LEU A 208 6.19 1.90 11.37
N PRO A 209 5.58 2.22 12.54
CA PRO A 209 6.28 2.22 13.81
C PRO A 209 6.97 0.89 14.09
N LEU A 210 8.15 0.94 14.71
CA LEU A 210 8.94 -0.24 15.09
C LEU A 210 8.07 -1.23 15.90
N GLY A 211 8.18 -2.52 15.57
CA GLY A 211 7.38 -3.57 16.20
C GLY A 211 6.02 -3.83 15.53
N SER A 212 5.57 -2.96 14.61
CA SER A 212 4.41 -3.27 13.77
C SER A 212 4.69 -4.48 12.89
N PRO A 213 3.72 -5.37 12.65
CA PRO A 213 3.91 -6.45 11.70
C PRO A 213 4.04 -5.86 10.29
N SER A 214 5.23 -5.97 9.71
CA SER A 214 5.57 -5.43 8.40
C SER A 214 6.48 -6.38 7.66
N LEU A 215 6.23 -6.54 6.36
CA LEU A 215 7.07 -7.35 5.48
C LEU A 215 8.46 -6.70 5.29
N GLY A 216 8.51 -5.38 5.17
CA GLY A 216 9.76 -4.64 5.04
C GLY A 216 10.64 -4.72 6.28
N GLU A 217 10.05 -4.70 7.49
CA GLU A 217 10.80 -4.91 8.74
C GLU A 217 11.38 -6.32 8.82
N LEU A 218 10.63 -7.35 8.41
CA LEU A 218 11.15 -8.72 8.35
C LEU A 218 12.31 -8.86 7.36
N LEU A 219 12.24 -8.20 6.21
CA LEU A 219 13.35 -8.13 5.25
C LEU A 219 14.58 -7.44 5.86
N LEU A 220 14.40 -6.34 6.59
CA LEU A 220 15.46 -5.63 7.27
C LEU A 220 16.11 -6.51 8.36
N GLN A 221 15.29 -7.20 9.15
CA GLN A 221 15.79 -8.15 10.14
C GLN A 221 16.57 -9.31 9.48
N GLY A 222 16.09 -9.85 8.35
CA GLY A 222 16.77 -10.87 7.58
C GLY A 222 18.14 -10.40 7.05
N LYS A 223 18.24 -9.16 6.58
CA LYS A 223 19.50 -8.52 6.19
C LYS A 223 20.48 -8.42 7.35
N ASN A 224 20.01 -8.07 8.54
CA ASN A 224 20.83 -7.85 9.71
C ASN A 224 21.22 -9.16 10.44
N ASN A 225 20.50 -10.26 10.18
CA ASN A 225 20.68 -11.55 10.82
C ASN A 225 20.91 -12.64 9.76
N LEU A 226 22.08 -12.66 9.11
CA LEU A 226 22.42 -13.62 8.05
C LEU A 226 22.44 -15.07 8.54
N GLN A 227 22.60 -15.32 9.84
CA GLN A 227 22.49 -16.64 10.47
C GLN A 227 21.03 -17.14 10.55
N ALA A 228 20.06 -16.28 10.25
CA ALA A 228 18.62 -16.57 10.27
C ALA A 228 18.00 -16.40 8.87
N PRO A 229 18.37 -17.22 7.87
CA PRO A 229 17.97 -17.03 6.48
C PRO A 229 16.44 -17.12 6.27
N TRP A 230 15.74 -17.83 7.16
CA TRP A 230 14.26 -17.92 7.11
C TRP A 230 13.58 -16.57 7.19
N LEU A 231 14.12 -15.56 7.88
CA LEU A 231 13.54 -14.22 7.98
C LEU A 231 13.47 -13.52 6.63
N GLY A 232 14.62 -13.47 5.93
CA GLY A 232 14.70 -12.82 4.61
C GLY A 232 13.95 -13.58 3.52
N ILE A 233 14.15 -14.91 3.45
CA ILE A 233 13.56 -15.76 2.42
C ILE A 233 12.01 -15.76 2.53
N THR A 234 11.46 -15.93 3.72
CA THR A 234 10.00 -15.98 3.90
C THR A 234 9.35 -14.62 3.63
N ALA A 235 9.97 -13.52 4.07
CA ALA A 235 9.47 -12.19 3.78
C ALA A 235 9.54 -11.85 2.28
N PHE A 236 10.62 -12.25 1.59
CA PHE A 236 10.78 -12.05 0.14
C PHE A 236 9.77 -12.84 -0.68
N LEU A 237 9.46 -14.09 -0.28
CA LEU A 237 8.50 -14.94 -1.00
C LEU A 237 7.03 -14.54 -0.73
N SER A 238 6.76 -13.76 0.30
CA SER A 238 5.40 -13.34 0.69
C SER A 238 5.02 -11.93 0.21
N GLY A 239 5.97 -11.13 -0.27
CA GLY A 239 5.77 -9.77 -0.81
C GLY A 239 5.81 -9.75 -2.31
#